data_9d6927004626eb09ef1bf6d7b26b0ed9
#
_entry.id   9d6927004626eb09ef1bf6d7b26b0ed9
#
_cell.length_a   1.000
_cell.length_b   1.000
_cell.length_c   1.000
_cell.angle_alpha   90.00
_cell.angle_beta   90.00
_cell.angle_gamma   90.00
#
_symmetry.space_group_name_H-M   'P 1'
#
loop_
_entity.id
_entity.type
_entity.pdbx_description
1 polymer ?
#
loop_
_entity_poly.entity_id
_entity_poly.type
_entity_poly.pdbx_seq_one_letter_code
_entity_poly.pdbx_strand_id
1 'polypeptide(L)'
;MPAKSKQPDDKASEKPHYHGHRERLRERFRSAGADALADYELLEMILFSAKPQGDTKPAAKALLERFGSLAQVIHAPELLLREVKGIGDASAHLSKLIAATSDRIAKGEIRRNVALSSWNDEYCRTGMAFADKEQFRLLFLDKCDQFIADEVQQIGTVDHTPIYPREEIKRTLELSATALILVHNHPSGDPMPSQADIQMTKASINIATPLGISVHDHIIVGRGGYASLNGMKLI
;
A
#
# COMPACT_ATOMS: atom_id res chain seq x y z
N MET A 1 -49.24 -61.17 10.92
CA MET A 1 -48.26 -60.12 11.31
C MET A 1 -47.54 -59.72 10.08
N PRO A 2 -47.84 -58.55 9.44
CA PRO A 2 -47.06 -58.09 8.27
C PRO A 2 -45.80 -57.35 8.68
N ALA A 3 -44.75 -57.63 7.95
CA ALA A 3 -43.42 -57.03 8.13
C ALA A 3 -43.45 -55.54 7.73
N LYS A 4 -42.90 -54.69 8.60
CA LYS A 4 -42.67 -53.26 8.31
C LYS A 4 -41.46 -53.11 7.35
N SER A 5 -41.77 -52.65 6.14
CA SER A 5 -40.75 -52.18 5.20
C SER A 5 -40.11 -50.89 5.72
N LYS A 6 -38.81 -50.90 5.99
CA LYS A 6 -38.01 -49.69 6.19
C LYS A 6 -37.82 -49.00 4.84
N GLN A 7 -38.36 -47.80 4.71
CA GLN A 7 -37.99 -46.86 3.64
C GLN A 7 -36.57 -46.38 3.93
N PRO A 8 -35.71 -46.27 2.92
CA PRO A 8 -34.43 -45.60 3.04
C PRO A 8 -34.63 -44.08 3.07
N ASP A 9 -34.14 -43.42 4.13
CA ASP A 9 -34.02 -41.97 4.23
C ASP A 9 -33.03 -41.48 3.17
N ASP A 10 -33.56 -41.03 2.05
CA ASP A 10 -32.83 -40.35 0.99
C ASP A 10 -32.61 -38.89 1.39
N LYS A 11 -31.75 -38.66 2.38
CA LYS A 11 -31.17 -37.33 2.61
C LYS A 11 -30.05 -37.12 1.58
N ALA A 12 -30.47 -36.73 0.37
CA ALA A 12 -29.56 -36.08 -0.55
C ALA A 12 -29.01 -34.82 0.15
N SER A 13 -27.76 -34.88 0.59
CA SER A 13 -27.09 -33.72 1.17
C SER A 13 -26.98 -32.67 0.06
N GLU A 14 -27.84 -31.66 0.08
CA GLU A 14 -27.71 -30.49 -0.78
C GLU A 14 -26.30 -29.94 -0.59
N LYS A 15 -25.50 -30.02 -1.64
CA LYS A 15 -24.15 -29.47 -1.64
C LYS A 15 -24.28 -27.97 -1.38
N PRO A 16 -23.57 -27.41 -0.38
CA PRO A 16 -23.64 -25.99 -0.04
C PRO A 16 -23.47 -25.14 -1.29
N HIS A 17 -24.23 -24.04 -1.42
CA HIS A 17 -24.23 -23.18 -2.61
C HIS A 17 -22.83 -22.64 -3.00
N TYR A 18 -21.81 -22.64 -2.13
CA TYR A 18 -20.43 -22.30 -2.44
C TYR A 18 -19.65 -23.42 -3.15
N HIS A 19 -20.24 -24.64 -3.27
CA HIS A 19 -19.67 -25.71 -4.05
C HIS A 19 -19.61 -25.32 -5.53
N GLY A 20 -18.40 -25.32 -6.10
CA GLY A 20 -18.14 -24.87 -7.48
C GLY A 20 -18.02 -23.35 -7.67
N HIS A 21 -18.39 -22.52 -6.66
CA HIS A 21 -18.20 -21.07 -6.77
C HIS A 21 -16.73 -20.68 -6.86
N ARG A 22 -15.89 -21.25 -6.03
CA ARG A 22 -14.43 -21.02 -6.05
C ARG A 22 -13.80 -21.41 -7.39
N GLU A 23 -14.24 -22.52 -7.98
CA GLU A 23 -13.71 -22.95 -9.27
C GLU A 23 -14.17 -22.01 -10.38
N ARG A 24 -15.42 -21.55 -10.38
CA ARG A 24 -15.90 -20.54 -11.33
C ARG A 24 -15.13 -19.22 -11.24
N LEU A 25 -14.79 -18.77 -10.01
CA LEU A 25 -13.97 -17.58 -9.82
C LEU A 25 -12.55 -17.77 -10.39
N ARG A 26 -11.92 -18.91 -10.10
CA ARG A 26 -10.61 -19.24 -10.64
C ARG A 26 -10.63 -19.31 -12.16
N GLU A 27 -11.64 -19.92 -12.74
CA GLU A 27 -11.77 -20.04 -14.19
C GLU A 27 -11.98 -18.68 -14.85
N ARG A 28 -12.80 -17.82 -14.26
CA ARG A 28 -13.00 -16.46 -14.74
C ARG A 28 -11.71 -15.64 -14.64
N PHE A 29 -10.95 -15.80 -13.57
CA PHE A 29 -9.64 -15.16 -13.44
C PHE A 29 -8.65 -15.65 -14.50
N ARG A 30 -8.60 -16.97 -14.78
CA ARG A 30 -7.70 -17.54 -15.80
C ARG A 30 -8.07 -17.10 -17.22
N SER A 31 -9.37 -17.09 -17.53
CA SER A 31 -9.85 -16.85 -18.89
C SER A 31 -9.96 -15.36 -19.25
N ALA A 32 -10.27 -14.50 -18.29
CA ALA A 32 -10.56 -13.09 -18.54
C ALA A 32 -9.67 -12.10 -17.74
N GLY A 33 -8.76 -12.62 -16.88
CA GLY A 33 -7.85 -11.79 -16.10
C GLY A 33 -8.46 -11.14 -14.86
N ALA A 34 -7.66 -10.34 -14.17
CA ALA A 34 -8.05 -9.68 -12.93
C ALA A 34 -9.17 -8.64 -13.14
N ASP A 35 -9.14 -7.92 -14.26
CA ASP A 35 -10.10 -6.85 -14.59
C ASP A 35 -11.54 -7.35 -14.75
N ALA A 36 -11.74 -8.65 -14.97
CA ALA A 36 -13.04 -9.27 -15.01
C ALA A 36 -13.67 -9.55 -13.64
N LEU A 37 -12.93 -9.30 -12.55
CA LEU A 37 -13.36 -9.53 -11.19
C LEU A 37 -13.55 -8.21 -10.45
N ALA A 38 -14.59 -8.14 -9.63
CA ALA A 38 -14.74 -7.04 -8.69
C ALA A 38 -13.77 -7.22 -7.51
N ASP A 39 -13.43 -6.13 -6.80
CA ASP A 39 -12.51 -6.14 -5.66
C ASP A 39 -12.88 -7.19 -4.60
N TYR A 40 -14.18 -7.34 -4.29
CA TYR A 40 -14.61 -8.35 -3.33
C TYR A 40 -14.37 -9.79 -3.80
N GLU A 41 -14.36 -10.03 -5.12
CA GLU A 41 -14.11 -11.35 -5.71
C GLU A 41 -12.61 -11.68 -5.70
N LEU A 42 -11.75 -10.69 -5.97
CA LEU A 42 -10.30 -10.84 -5.79
C LEU A 42 -9.97 -11.11 -4.31
N LEU A 43 -10.55 -10.34 -3.41
CA LEU A 43 -10.37 -10.54 -1.98
C LEU A 43 -10.90 -11.90 -1.53
N GLU A 44 -12.04 -12.35 -2.06
CA GLU A 44 -12.58 -13.69 -1.81
C GLU A 44 -11.58 -14.78 -2.25
N MET A 45 -10.93 -14.62 -3.41
CA MET A 45 -9.89 -15.54 -3.88
C MET A 45 -8.68 -15.59 -2.94
N ILE A 46 -8.25 -14.45 -2.43
CA ILE A 46 -7.18 -14.37 -1.41
C ILE A 46 -7.61 -15.14 -0.15
N LEU A 47 -8.80 -14.87 0.34
CA LEU A 47 -9.30 -15.47 1.58
C LEU A 47 -9.47 -16.99 1.47
N PHE A 48 -10.00 -17.52 0.35
CA PHE A 48 -10.16 -18.96 0.24
C PHE A 48 -8.84 -19.70 -0.03
N SER A 49 -7.78 -19.00 -0.39
CA SER A 49 -6.43 -19.58 -0.44
C SER A 49 -5.90 -19.83 0.98
N ALA A 50 -6.22 -18.95 1.93
CA ALA A 50 -5.86 -19.12 3.34
C ALA A 50 -6.86 -19.99 4.12
N LYS A 51 -8.12 -20.07 3.67
CA LYS A 51 -9.21 -20.80 4.33
C LYS A 51 -9.84 -21.81 3.36
N PRO A 52 -9.37 -23.06 3.32
CA PRO A 52 -9.82 -24.05 2.33
C PRO A 52 -11.32 -24.39 2.41
N GLN A 53 -11.96 -24.22 3.55
CA GLN A 53 -13.37 -24.57 3.77
C GLN A 53 -14.24 -23.37 4.16
N GLY A 54 -15.53 -23.44 3.84
CA GLY A 54 -16.53 -22.43 4.17
C GLY A 54 -16.66 -21.33 3.12
N ASP A 55 -17.67 -20.49 3.30
CA ASP A 55 -17.94 -19.32 2.45
C ASP A 55 -17.08 -18.13 2.89
N THR A 56 -16.31 -17.57 1.98
CA THR A 56 -15.44 -16.41 2.21
C THR A 56 -16.02 -15.09 1.70
N LYS A 57 -17.10 -15.16 0.91
CA LYS A 57 -17.75 -13.98 0.34
C LYS A 57 -18.28 -12.98 1.37
N PRO A 58 -18.95 -13.40 2.46
CA PRO A 58 -19.40 -12.46 3.49
C PRO A 58 -18.21 -11.73 4.16
N ALA A 59 -17.12 -12.44 4.42
CA ALA A 59 -15.93 -11.87 5.03
C ALA A 59 -15.24 -10.87 4.09
N ALA A 60 -15.13 -11.18 2.79
CA ALA A 60 -14.58 -10.27 1.80
C ALA A 60 -15.38 -8.96 1.71
N LYS A 61 -16.70 -9.04 1.68
CA LYS A 61 -17.58 -7.87 1.67
C LYS A 61 -17.45 -7.03 2.94
N ALA A 62 -17.45 -7.68 4.11
CA ALA A 62 -17.32 -7.00 5.40
C ALA A 62 -15.96 -6.28 5.54
N LEU A 63 -14.89 -6.85 4.99
CA LEU A 63 -13.58 -6.19 4.93
C LEU A 63 -13.64 -4.92 4.08
N LEU A 64 -14.19 -4.99 2.87
CA LEU A 64 -14.31 -3.81 2.01
C LEU A 64 -15.25 -2.75 2.59
N GLU A 65 -16.33 -3.14 3.21
CA GLU A 65 -17.24 -2.23 3.92
C GLU A 65 -16.52 -1.49 5.05
N ARG A 66 -15.70 -2.20 5.82
CA ARG A 66 -14.96 -1.62 6.95
C ARG A 66 -13.80 -0.73 6.52
N PHE A 67 -13.02 -1.13 5.54
CA PHE A 67 -11.77 -0.47 5.15
C PHE A 67 -11.86 0.37 3.87
N GLY A 68 -12.91 0.23 3.09
CA GLY A 68 -13.22 1.07 1.92
C GLY A 68 -12.71 0.52 0.59
N SER A 69 -11.47 0.04 0.49
CA SER A 69 -10.89 -0.46 -0.76
C SER A 69 -10.03 -1.71 -0.56
N LEU A 70 -9.75 -2.44 -1.65
CA LEU A 70 -8.86 -3.59 -1.62
C LEU A 70 -7.46 -3.23 -1.08
N ALA A 71 -6.91 -2.11 -1.51
CA ALA A 71 -5.62 -1.62 -1.04
C ALA A 71 -5.62 -1.34 0.47
N GLN A 72 -6.66 -0.70 0.98
CA GLN A 72 -6.81 -0.43 2.41
C GLN A 72 -6.96 -1.73 3.23
N VAL A 73 -7.69 -2.72 2.71
CA VAL A 73 -7.78 -4.05 3.35
C VAL A 73 -6.41 -4.71 3.43
N ILE A 74 -5.67 -4.78 2.33
CA ILE A 74 -4.37 -5.46 2.26
C ILE A 74 -3.35 -4.81 3.21
N HIS A 75 -3.37 -3.48 3.34
CA HIS A 75 -2.43 -2.73 4.21
C HIS A 75 -2.92 -2.58 5.65
N ALA A 76 -4.18 -2.87 5.95
CA ALA A 76 -4.74 -2.73 7.30
C ALA A 76 -3.91 -3.49 8.36
N PRO A 77 -3.80 -2.99 9.60
CA PRO A 77 -3.17 -3.70 10.70
C PRO A 77 -3.79 -5.08 10.92
N GLU A 78 -2.94 -6.08 11.16
CA GLU A 78 -3.37 -7.47 11.31
C GLU A 78 -4.41 -7.65 12.44
N LEU A 79 -4.24 -6.87 13.52
CA LEU A 79 -5.17 -6.85 14.63
C LEU A 79 -6.59 -6.45 14.18
N LEU A 80 -6.71 -5.39 13.39
CA LEU A 80 -7.99 -4.88 12.90
C LEU A 80 -8.62 -5.82 11.86
N LEU A 81 -7.82 -6.49 11.04
CA LEU A 81 -8.32 -7.51 10.11
C LEU A 81 -8.99 -8.65 10.86
N ARG A 82 -8.39 -9.12 11.97
CA ARG A 82 -8.90 -10.23 12.79
C ARG A 82 -10.20 -9.91 13.53
N GLU A 83 -10.52 -8.65 13.74
CA GLU A 83 -11.81 -8.24 14.31
C GLU A 83 -12.99 -8.51 13.36
N VAL A 84 -12.73 -8.68 12.05
CA VAL A 84 -13.77 -8.99 11.07
C VAL A 84 -14.14 -10.49 11.16
N LYS A 85 -15.41 -10.77 11.36
CA LYS A 85 -15.91 -12.15 11.48
C LYS A 85 -15.51 -13.01 10.28
N GLY A 86 -14.85 -14.11 10.54
CA GLY A 86 -14.42 -15.07 9.51
C GLY A 86 -12.98 -14.88 9.06
N ILE A 87 -12.28 -13.87 9.56
CA ILE A 87 -10.84 -13.63 9.35
C ILE A 87 -10.07 -14.21 10.52
N GLY A 88 -9.23 -15.19 10.23
CA GLY A 88 -8.27 -15.77 11.18
C GLY A 88 -6.84 -15.37 10.85
N ASP A 89 -5.90 -15.87 11.65
CA ASP A 89 -4.47 -15.56 11.52
C ASP A 89 -3.92 -15.81 10.11
N ALA A 90 -4.27 -16.96 9.51
CA ALA A 90 -3.80 -17.30 8.16
C ALA A 90 -4.25 -16.28 7.09
N SER A 91 -5.50 -15.81 7.18
CA SER A 91 -6.05 -14.83 6.24
C SER A 91 -5.43 -13.44 6.44
N ALA A 92 -5.27 -13.02 7.69
CA ALA A 92 -4.63 -11.76 8.03
C ALA A 92 -3.14 -11.77 7.62
N HIS A 93 -2.43 -12.86 7.91
CA HIS A 93 -1.03 -13.03 7.51
C HIS A 93 -0.86 -13.02 5.98
N LEU A 94 -1.73 -13.71 5.23
CA LEU A 94 -1.68 -13.69 3.76
C LEU A 94 -1.88 -12.29 3.19
N SER A 95 -2.80 -11.51 3.76
CA SER A 95 -2.98 -10.11 3.37
C SER A 95 -1.70 -9.29 3.57
N LYS A 96 -1.02 -9.45 4.71
CA LYS A 96 0.27 -8.77 4.98
C LYS A 96 1.40 -9.24 4.06
N LEU A 97 1.41 -10.52 3.68
CA LEU A 97 2.38 -11.05 2.73
C LEU A 97 2.18 -10.43 1.33
N ILE A 98 0.94 -10.27 0.90
CA ILE A 98 0.60 -9.62 -0.37
C ILE A 98 1.04 -8.15 -0.32
N ALA A 99 0.73 -7.41 0.75
CA ALA A 99 1.19 -6.03 0.94
C ALA A 99 2.71 -5.92 0.81
N ALA A 100 3.45 -6.72 1.60
CA ALA A 100 4.91 -6.72 1.57
C ALA A 100 5.50 -7.09 0.20
N THR A 101 4.83 -7.96 -0.54
CA THR A 101 5.25 -8.37 -1.89
C THR A 101 5.01 -7.24 -2.89
N SER A 102 3.83 -6.62 -2.86
CA SER A 102 3.49 -5.48 -3.71
C SER A 102 4.46 -4.30 -3.49
N ASP A 103 4.75 -3.98 -2.22
CA ASP A 103 5.72 -2.94 -1.86
C ASP A 103 7.12 -3.22 -2.42
N ARG A 104 7.57 -4.49 -2.37
CA ARG A 104 8.88 -4.87 -2.90
C ARG A 104 8.92 -4.84 -4.42
N ILE A 105 7.84 -5.23 -5.09
CA ILE A 105 7.74 -5.17 -6.55
C ILE A 105 7.79 -3.70 -6.99
N ALA A 106 6.96 -2.85 -6.41
CA ALA A 106 6.97 -1.41 -6.70
C ALA A 106 8.37 -0.80 -6.51
N LYS A 107 9.04 -1.10 -5.38
CA LYS A 107 10.43 -0.67 -5.13
C LYS A 107 11.43 -1.21 -6.16
N GLY A 108 11.24 -2.43 -6.64
CA GLY A 108 12.13 -3.07 -7.62
C GLY A 108 11.98 -2.49 -9.02
N GLU A 109 10.79 -2.13 -9.44
CA GLU A 109 10.53 -1.52 -10.75
C GLU A 109 11.10 -0.09 -10.82
N ILE A 110 11.01 0.65 -9.73
CA ILE A 110 11.57 1.99 -9.64
C ILE A 110 13.09 2.00 -9.79
N ARG A 111 13.80 1.03 -9.21
CA ARG A 111 15.25 0.91 -9.39
C ARG A 111 15.66 0.65 -10.84
N ARG A 112 14.76 0.20 -11.70
CA ARG A 112 15.04 -0.16 -13.10
C ARG A 112 14.66 0.92 -14.13
N ASN A 113 13.65 1.74 -13.84
CA ASN A 113 13.04 2.63 -14.82
C ASN A 113 12.91 4.05 -14.27
N VAL A 114 14.02 4.80 -14.19
CA VAL A 114 13.98 6.16 -13.68
C VAL A 114 13.68 7.16 -14.79
N ALA A 115 12.40 7.46 -14.96
CA ALA A 115 12.02 8.77 -15.47
C ALA A 115 11.32 9.52 -14.31
N LEU A 116 11.79 10.71 -13.98
CA LEU A 116 11.26 11.57 -12.90
C LEU A 116 9.73 11.73 -12.89
N SER A 117 9.08 11.54 -14.05
CA SER A 117 7.62 11.67 -14.21
C SER A 117 6.82 10.47 -13.67
N SER A 118 7.42 9.31 -13.43
CA SER A 118 6.72 8.10 -12.97
C SER A 118 6.85 7.82 -11.47
N TRP A 119 7.65 8.59 -10.75
CA TRP A 119 7.88 8.42 -9.31
C TRP A 119 6.66 8.78 -8.46
N ASN A 120 5.77 9.57 -9.01
CA ASN A 120 4.75 10.26 -8.24
C ASN A 120 3.60 9.38 -7.79
N ASP A 121 3.26 8.30 -8.51
CA ASP A 121 2.00 7.63 -8.27
C ASP A 121 2.08 6.35 -7.44
N GLU A 122 3.00 5.48 -7.72
CA GLU A 122 2.91 4.11 -7.20
C GLU A 122 3.85 3.82 -6.03
N TYR A 123 5.07 4.36 -6.10
CA TYR A 123 6.08 4.12 -5.06
C TYR A 123 5.75 4.77 -3.73
N CYS A 124 5.41 6.05 -3.77
CA CYS A 124 5.08 6.79 -2.56
C CYS A 124 3.78 6.28 -1.94
N ARG A 125 2.81 5.86 -2.76
CA ARG A 125 1.50 5.37 -2.28
C ARG A 125 1.56 4.01 -1.61
N THR A 126 2.31 3.06 -2.15
CA THR A 126 2.29 1.68 -1.65
C THR A 126 3.01 1.50 -0.32
N GLY A 127 4.11 2.21 -0.09
CA GLY A 127 4.93 2.00 1.10
C GLY A 127 4.62 2.95 2.28
N MET A 128 4.01 4.11 2.04
CA MET A 128 3.86 5.16 3.05
C MET A 128 2.41 5.57 3.33
N ALA A 129 1.50 5.46 2.36
CA ALA A 129 0.12 5.93 2.50
C ALA A 129 -0.66 5.27 3.65
N PHE A 130 -0.25 4.09 4.06
CA PHE A 130 -0.89 3.29 5.10
C PHE A 130 -0.08 3.19 6.39
N ALA A 131 1.00 3.96 6.52
CA ALA A 131 1.79 4.00 7.74
C ALA A 131 1.02 4.74 8.85
N ASP A 132 0.99 4.15 10.06
CA ASP A 132 0.28 4.72 11.22
C ASP A 132 1.02 5.93 11.82
N LYS A 133 2.28 6.12 11.44
CA LYS A 133 3.13 7.22 11.89
C LYS A 133 3.64 8.01 10.71
N GLU A 134 3.83 9.29 10.92
CA GLU A 134 4.51 10.13 9.96
C GLU A 134 5.95 9.67 9.76
N GLN A 135 6.36 9.49 8.51
CA GLN A 135 7.71 9.12 8.11
C GLN A 135 8.22 10.16 7.13
N PHE A 136 9.44 10.59 7.33
CA PHE A 136 10.15 11.43 6.39
C PHE A 136 11.26 10.63 5.71
N ARG A 137 11.29 10.66 4.39
CA ARG A 137 12.22 9.92 3.54
C ARG A 137 12.92 10.83 2.55
N LEU A 138 14.12 10.46 2.19
CA LEU A 138 14.89 11.09 1.14
C LEU A 138 15.18 10.08 0.04
N LEU A 139 14.91 10.49 -1.19
CA LEU A 139 15.34 9.79 -2.38
C LEU A 139 16.54 10.54 -2.95
N PHE A 140 17.67 9.85 -3.07
CA PHE A 140 18.95 10.41 -3.52
C PHE A 140 19.17 10.05 -4.98
N LEU A 141 19.55 11.05 -5.80
CA LEU A 141 19.74 10.91 -7.23
C LEU A 141 21.15 11.39 -7.63
N ASP A 142 21.69 10.78 -8.68
CA ASP A 142 22.93 11.22 -9.30
C ASP A 142 22.71 12.35 -10.32
N LYS A 143 23.78 12.80 -10.98
CA LYS A 143 23.73 13.87 -11.99
C LYS A 143 22.92 13.54 -13.25
N CYS A 144 22.56 12.29 -13.45
CA CYS A 144 21.71 11.80 -14.53
C CYS A 144 20.31 11.49 -14.05
N ASP A 145 19.96 11.96 -12.85
CA ASP A 145 18.69 11.67 -12.15
C ASP A 145 18.44 10.16 -11.93
N GLN A 146 19.56 9.39 -11.88
CA GLN A 146 19.47 7.97 -11.57
C GLN A 146 19.41 7.78 -10.05
N PHE A 147 18.60 6.84 -9.64
CA PHE A 147 18.39 6.50 -8.25
C PHE A 147 19.63 5.91 -7.58
N ILE A 148 20.06 6.50 -6.48
CA ILE A 148 21.17 6.03 -5.64
C ILE A 148 20.63 5.28 -4.43
N ALA A 149 19.78 5.91 -3.62
CA ALA A 149 19.28 5.38 -2.37
C ALA A 149 17.93 5.97 -1.98
N ASP A 150 17.17 5.21 -1.19
CA ASP A 150 15.96 5.61 -0.49
C ASP A 150 16.13 5.34 1.00
N GLU A 151 16.14 6.39 1.80
CA GLU A 151 16.39 6.28 3.23
C GLU A 151 15.29 6.98 4.04
N VAL A 152 14.80 6.26 5.06
CA VAL A 152 13.96 6.88 6.09
C VAL A 152 14.87 7.68 7.00
N GLN A 153 14.72 8.99 6.98
CA GLN A 153 15.50 9.89 7.84
C GLN A 153 14.90 9.96 9.24
N GLN A 154 13.58 9.93 9.32
CA GLN A 154 12.89 10.05 10.59
C GLN A 154 11.53 9.35 10.57
N ILE A 155 11.15 8.82 11.72
CA ILE A 155 9.81 8.34 12.04
C ILE A 155 9.34 9.18 13.22
N GLY A 156 8.34 10.01 12.98
CA GLY A 156 7.78 10.91 13.99
C GLY A 156 6.68 10.30 14.82
N THR A 157 5.94 11.18 15.50
CA THR A 157 4.67 10.86 16.13
C THR A 157 3.54 10.91 15.10
N VAL A 158 2.28 10.86 15.55
CA VAL A 158 1.11 10.95 14.66
C VAL A 158 1.01 12.33 13.98
N ASP A 159 1.53 13.38 14.61
CA ASP A 159 1.27 14.77 14.23
C ASP A 159 2.53 15.59 13.86
N HIS A 160 3.74 15.07 14.05
CA HIS A 160 4.95 15.84 13.81
C HIS A 160 6.21 14.98 13.65
N THR A 161 6.98 15.27 12.60
CA THR A 161 8.31 14.72 12.37
C THR A 161 9.31 15.87 12.23
N PRO A 162 10.18 16.12 13.22
CA PRO A 162 11.18 17.16 13.08
C PRO A 162 12.18 16.79 11.98
N ILE A 163 12.37 17.69 11.03
CA ILE A 163 13.29 17.54 9.90
C ILE A 163 14.43 18.49 10.07
N TYR A 164 15.65 18.00 9.85
CA TYR A 164 16.86 18.77 9.99
C TYR A 164 17.57 18.89 8.65
N PRO A 165 17.39 19.99 7.89
CA PRO A 165 17.99 20.16 6.55
C PRO A 165 19.52 19.93 6.53
N ARG A 166 20.20 20.21 7.64
CA ARG A 166 21.63 19.94 7.78
C ARG A 166 21.99 18.45 7.65
N GLU A 167 21.17 17.57 8.24
CA GLU A 167 21.42 16.13 8.20
C GLU A 167 21.08 15.57 6.81
N GLU A 168 20.03 16.10 6.15
CA GLU A 168 19.69 15.77 4.77
C GLU A 168 20.86 16.06 3.83
N ILE A 169 21.40 17.26 3.90
CA ILE A 169 22.52 17.70 3.04
C ILE A 169 23.79 16.90 3.35
N LYS A 170 24.10 16.68 4.62
CA LYS A 170 25.22 15.82 5.03
C LYS A 170 25.12 14.45 4.37
N ARG A 171 23.94 13.81 4.46
CA ARG A 171 23.72 12.48 3.90
C ARG A 171 23.82 12.48 2.37
N THR A 172 23.32 13.55 1.72
CA THR A 172 23.44 13.75 0.27
C THR A 172 24.89 13.75 -0.18
N LEU A 173 25.73 14.49 0.53
CA LEU A 173 27.18 14.58 0.24
C LEU A 173 27.88 13.23 0.48
N GLU A 174 27.56 12.52 1.55
CA GLU A 174 28.11 11.19 1.85
C GLU A 174 27.81 10.19 0.72
N LEU A 175 26.63 10.26 0.12
CA LEU A 175 26.22 9.41 -0.99
C LEU A 175 26.69 9.92 -2.36
N SER A 176 27.37 11.07 -2.40
CA SER A 176 27.74 11.74 -3.67
C SER A 176 26.54 11.99 -4.58
N ALA A 177 25.36 12.18 -3.99
CA ALA A 177 24.14 12.53 -4.71
C ALA A 177 24.17 14.01 -5.11
N THR A 178 23.56 14.34 -6.24
CA THR A 178 23.49 15.71 -6.77
C THR A 178 22.05 16.23 -6.77
N ALA A 179 21.09 15.37 -6.52
CA ALA A 179 19.69 15.77 -6.40
C ALA A 179 18.95 14.94 -5.34
N LEU A 180 17.88 15.54 -4.84
CA LEU A 180 16.99 14.99 -3.80
C LEU A 180 15.51 15.09 -4.22
N ILE A 181 14.74 14.10 -3.80
CA ILE A 181 13.28 14.22 -3.65
C ILE A 181 12.97 13.95 -2.18
N LEU A 182 12.23 14.88 -1.56
CA LEU A 182 11.72 14.73 -0.22
C LEU A 182 10.36 14.04 -0.28
N VAL A 183 10.11 13.12 0.62
CA VAL A 183 8.83 12.41 0.69
C VAL A 183 8.41 12.27 2.14
N HIS A 184 7.18 12.63 2.47
CA HIS A 184 6.59 12.24 3.75
C HIS A 184 5.12 11.85 3.59
N ASN A 185 4.60 11.13 4.57
CA ASN A 185 3.19 10.76 4.60
C ASN A 185 2.43 11.49 5.70
N HIS A 186 1.17 11.78 5.41
CA HIS A 186 0.22 12.25 6.41
C HIS A 186 -0.68 11.08 6.87
N PRO A 187 -0.55 10.61 8.12
CA PRO A 187 -1.40 9.55 8.68
C PRO A 187 -2.89 9.92 8.69
N SER A 188 -3.22 11.22 8.70
CA SER A 188 -4.60 11.72 8.56
C SER A 188 -5.27 11.26 7.27
N GLY A 189 -4.46 11.03 6.21
CA GLY A 189 -4.90 10.64 4.88
C GLY A 189 -5.05 11.79 3.89
N ASP A 190 -5.02 13.05 4.34
CA ASP A 190 -5.03 14.23 3.47
C ASP A 190 -3.59 14.59 3.06
N PRO A 191 -3.24 14.57 1.76
CA PRO A 191 -1.90 14.90 1.29
C PRO A 191 -1.65 16.41 1.16
N MET A 192 -2.59 17.28 1.52
CA MET A 192 -2.40 18.72 1.37
C MET A 192 -1.23 19.22 2.22
N PRO A 193 -0.27 19.98 1.61
CA PRO A 193 0.89 20.49 2.31
C PRO A 193 0.51 21.53 3.37
N SER A 194 1.09 21.40 4.55
CA SER A 194 1.01 22.44 5.58
C SER A 194 1.97 23.60 5.28
N GLN A 195 1.78 24.73 5.96
CA GLN A 195 2.73 25.84 5.88
C GLN A 195 4.13 25.45 6.40
N ALA A 196 4.18 24.56 7.38
CA ALA A 196 5.43 24.03 7.92
C ALA A 196 6.19 23.21 6.86
N ASP A 197 5.51 22.36 6.10
CA ASP A 197 6.09 21.56 5.01
C ASP A 197 6.72 22.46 3.94
N ILE A 198 5.98 23.51 3.54
CA ILE A 198 6.45 24.46 2.54
C ILE A 198 7.69 25.22 3.04
N GLN A 199 7.66 25.69 4.28
CA GLN A 199 8.80 26.44 4.88
C GLN A 199 10.02 25.56 5.05
N MET A 200 9.85 24.33 5.52
CA MET A 200 10.91 23.35 5.66
C MET A 200 11.54 23.04 4.31
N THR A 201 10.73 22.76 3.29
CA THR A 201 11.24 22.48 1.93
C THR A 201 12.05 23.65 1.39
N LYS A 202 11.57 24.88 1.54
CA LYS A 202 12.31 26.09 1.15
C LYS A 202 13.63 26.24 1.92
N ALA A 203 13.68 25.87 3.20
CA ALA A 203 14.89 25.86 3.99
C ALA A 203 15.90 24.82 3.44
N SER A 204 15.44 23.62 3.11
CA SER A 204 16.29 22.58 2.47
C SER A 204 16.84 23.06 1.13
N ILE A 205 16.02 23.65 0.26
CA ILE A 205 16.43 24.21 -1.03
C ILE A 205 17.51 25.30 -0.83
N ASN A 206 17.29 26.22 0.10
CA ASN A 206 18.22 27.32 0.36
C ASN A 206 19.62 26.84 0.83
N ILE A 207 19.68 25.72 1.53
CA ILE A 207 20.95 25.12 1.98
C ILE A 207 21.57 24.26 0.88
N ALA A 208 20.76 23.53 0.11
CA ALA A 208 21.19 22.61 -0.95
C ALA A 208 21.80 23.35 -2.15
N THR A 209 21.11 24.41 -2.61
CA THR A 209 21.47 25.14 -3.84
C THR A 209 22.91 25.67 -3.86
N PRO A 210 23.44 26.33 -2.80
CA PRO A 210 24.83 26.79 -2.79
C PRO A 210 25.86 25.66 -2.86
N LEU A 211 25.47 24.43 -2.54
CA LEU A 211 26.32 23.23 -2.59
C LEU A 211 26.18 22.46 -3.91
N GLY A 212 25.45 23.01 -4.88
CA GLY A 212 25.23 22.36 -6.16
C GLY A 212 24.26 21.14 -6.09
N ILE A 213 23.45 21.06 -5.03
CA ILE A 213 22.46 20.00 -4.84
C ILE A 213 21.09 20.55 -5.22
N SER A 214 20.37 19.83 -6.08
CA SER A 214 19.01 20.18 -6.49
C SER A 214 17.97 19.45 -5.63
N VAL A 215 16.97 20.16 -5.14
CA VAL A 215 15.76 19.53 -4.60
C VAL A 215 14.70 19.55 -5.70
N HIS A 216 14.44 18.39 -6.29
CA HIS A 216 13.54 18.27 -7.44
C HIS A 216 12.09 18.42 -7.05
N ASP A 217 11.68 17.83 -5.94
CA ASP A 217 10.30 17.89 -5.45
C ASP A 217 10.23 17.59 -3.95
N HIS A 218 9.08 17.89 -3.38
CA HIS A 218 8.65 17.37 -2.10
C HIS A 218 7.26 16.78 -2.28
N ILE A 219 7.15 15.47 -2.06
CA ILE A 219 5.93 14.68 -2.27
C ILE A 219 5.32 14.35 -0.92
N ILE A 220 4.07 14.71 -0.73
CA ILE A 220 3.30 14.39 0.46
C ILE A 220 2.29 13.31 0.10
N VAL A 221 2.29 12.22 0.85
CA VAL A 221 1.48 11.04 0.57
C VAL A 221 0.36 10.90 1.59
N GLY A 222 -0.87 10.76 1.11
CA GLY A 222 -2.03 10.44 1.91
C GLY A 222 -2.77 9.21 1.37
N ARG A 223 -3.74 8.72 2.13
CA ARG A 223 -4.57 7.57 1.69
C ARG A 223 -5.38 7.88 0.42
N GLY A 224 -5.75 9.13 0.23
CA GLY A 224 -6.53 9.61 -0.92
C GLY A 224 -5.71 9.95 -2.16
N GLY A 225 -4.38 9.98 -2.06
CA GLY A 225 -3.52 10.39 -3.15
C GLY A 225 -2.19 10.96 -2.68
N TYR A 226 -1.60 11.85 -3.48
CA TYR A 226 -0.38 12.56 -3.15
C TYR A 226 -0.47 14.03 -3.59
N ALA A 227 0.39 14.87 -3.00
CA ALA A 227 0.62 16.24 -3.44
C ALA A 227 2.11 16.43 -3.75
N SER A 228 2.41 17.12 -4.84
CA SER A 228 3.75 17.55 -5.25
C SER A 228 3.87 19.04 -5.04
N LEU A 229 4.80 19.49 -4.23
CA LEU A 229 5.00 20.91 -3.97
C LEU A 229 5.50 21.64 -5.21
N ASN A 230 6.38 20.99 -6.00
CA ASN A 230 6.84 21.53 -7.28
C ASN A 230 5.67 21.58 -8.30
N GLY A 231 4.88 20.51 -8.43
CA GLY A 231 3.70 20.50 -9.29
C GLY A 231 2.66 21.55 -8.91
N MET A 232 2.55 21.89 -7.65
CA MET A 232 1.69 22.96 -7.12
C MET A 232 2.34 24.35 -7.20
N LYS A 233 3.60 24.47 -7.66
CA LYS A 233 4.38 25.72 -7.75
C LYS A 233 4.56 26.43 -6.38
N LEU A 234 4.74 25.66 -5.32
CA LEU A 234 4.96 26.15 -3.97
C LEU A 234 6.45 26.31 -3.62
N ILE A 235 7.28 25.65 -4.41
CA ILE A 235 8.75 25.66 -4.34
C ILE A 235 9.36 25.91 -5.72
#